data_6535935d5ba02e3a7c0a19e43dc04878
#
_entry.id   6535935d5ba02e3a7c0a19e43dc04878
#
_cell.length_a   1.000
_cell.length_b   1.000
_cell.length_c   1.000
_cell.angle_alpha   90.00
_cell.angle_beta   90.00
_cell.angle_gamma   90.00
#
_symmetry.space_group_name_H-M   'P 1'
#
loop_
_entity.id
_entity.type
_entity.pdbx_description
1 polymer ?
#
loop_
_entity_poly.entity_id
_entity_poly.type
_entity_poly.pdbx_seq_one_letter_code
_entity_poly.pdbx_strand_id
1 'polypeptide(L)'
;MRNGGRLWPIYVGSKSGKPTGSTVSWGAMGDSFYEYLLKLWLLTGKKEPRYRRMYLESIKGLQGRLLSVSGGLTYVAEMKEQAIKAKMDHLVCFLPGTLALGAQHIPEVAAEHLDIAKKLMITCHEMYSRTPTGLAPEYVTFRSGTFSSAGMHVDPDPGALNNLLRPETVESLFYLWRFTKDPIYREWGWTIFVAFERYC
;
A
#
# COMPACT_ATOMS: atom_id res chain seq x y z
N MET A 1 17.95 -22.37 -2.20
CA MET A 1 17.31 -21.30 -1.42
C MET A 1 16.55 -20.42 -2.41
N ARG A 2 15.24 -20.33 -2.30
CA ARG A 2 14.42 -19.53 -3.23
C ARG A 2 14.79 -18.05 -3.02
N ASN A 3 15.09 -17.33 -4.09
CA ASN A 3 15.36 -15.89 -4.14
C ASN A 3 14.12 -15.03 -3.78
N GLY A 4 13.35 -15.47 -2.78
CA GLY A 4 12.16 -14.78 -2.32
C GLY A 4 12.52 -13.73 -1.27
N GLY A 5 12.04 -12.51 -1.43
CA GLY A 5 12.16 -11.48 -0.44
C GLY A 5 11.53 -11.88 0.90
N ARG A 6 11.65 -11.05 1.91
CA ARG A 6 11.26 -11.35 3.28
C ARG A 6 10.01 -10.57 3.67
N LEU A 7 9.03 -11.29 4.24
CA LEU A 7 7.83 -10.71 4.84
C LEU A 7 7.81 -11.07 6.32
N TRP A 8 7.27 -10.18 7.14
CA TRP A 8 7.16 -10.39 8.58
C TRP A 8 5.70 -10.49 9.01
N PRO A 9 5.36 -11.44 9.90
CA PRO A 9 4.06 -11.45 10.56
C PRO A 9 3.83 -10.16 11.36
N ILE A 10 2.56 -9.76 11.47
CA ILE A 10 2.18 -8.53 12.17
C ILE A 10 2.33 -8.62 13.70
N TYR A 11 2.54 -9.81 14.25
CA TYR A 11 2.73 -10.01 15.68
C TYR A 11 4.14 -10.44 16.04
N VAL A 12 4.65 -9.88 17.13
CA VAL A 12 5.95 -10.22 17.72
C VAL A 12 5.76 -10.55 19.19
N GLY A 13 6.33 -11.66 19.63
CA GLY A 13 6.28 -12.07 21.04
C GLY A 13 7.07 -11.10 21.92
N SER A 14 6.42 -10.48 22.88
CA SER A 14 7.00 -9.44 23.75
C SER A 14 8.22 -9.90 24.54
N LYS A 15 8.26 -11.17 24.95
CA LYS A 15 9.40 -11.77 25.69
C LYS A 15 10.49 -12.31 24.79
N SER A 16 10.14 -12.88 23.65
CA SER A 16 11.10 -13.57 22.77
C SER A 16 11.70 -12.68 21.68
N GLY A 17 11.03 -11.57 21.33
CA GLY A 17 11.35 -10.75 20.16
C GLY A 17 11.17 -11.49 18.83
N LYS A 18 10.60 -12.69 18.83
CA LYS A 18 10.41 -13.50 17.62
C LYS A 18 9.03 -13.25 17.02
N PRO A 19 8.89 -13.29 15.67
CA PRO A 19 7.60 -13.25 15.04
C PRO A 19 6.68 -14.36 15.56
N THR A 20 5.42 -14.01 15.79
CA THR A 20 4.35 -14.93 16.23
C THR A 20 3.16 -14.82 15.30
N GLY A 21 2.43 -15.94 15.15
CA GLY A 21 1.32 -16.00 14.20
C GLY A 21 1.77 -16.10 12.75
N SER A 22 0.81 -16.09 11.85
CA SER A 22 1.00 -16.36 10.42
C SER A 22 0.41 -15.28 9.51
N THR A 23 -0.18 -14.23 10.10
CA THR A 23 -0.78 -13.13 9.34
C THR A 23 0.31 -12.15 8.90
N VAL A 24 0.34 -11.86 7.60
CA VAL A 24 1.20 -10.84 6.99
C VAL A 24 0.29 -9.83 6.31
N SER A 25 0.41 -8.58 6.70
CA SER A 25 -0.32 -7.45 6.10
C SER A 25 0.62 -6.28 5.88
N TRP A 26 0.37 -5.51 4.83
CA TRP A 26 0.94 -4.20 4.57
C TRP A 26 -0.03 -3.08 4.95
N GLY A 27 -1.24 -3.44 5.38
CA GLY A 27 -2.21 -2.56 6.01
C GLY A 27 -2.06 -2.56 7.52
N ALA A 28 -3.18 -2.60 8.23
CA ALA A 28 -3.24 -2.49 9.68
C ALA A 28 -2.20 -3.37 10.41
N MET A 29 -1.48 -2.76 11.36
CA MET A 29 -0.45 -3.37 12.21
C MET A 29 0.87 -3.76 11.50
N GLY A 30 0.92 -3.69 10.17
CA GLY A 30 2.14 -3.96 9.40
C GLY A 30 2.69 -2.73 8.68
N ASP A 31 1.84 -1.78 8.36
CA ASP A 31 2.04 -0.59 7.55
C ASP A 31 3.32 0.20 7.88
N SER A 32 3.34 0.90 8.99
CA SER A 32 4.45 1.77 9.40
C SER A 32 5.76 1.00 9.68
N PHE A 33 5.69 -0.30 9.98
CA PHE A 33 6.91 -1.10 10.07
C PHE A 33 7.68 -1.09 8.75
N TYR A 34 7.01 -1.39 7.64
CA TYR A 34 7.63 -1.42 6.32
C TYR A 34 8.04 -0.03 5.85
N GLU A 35 7.21 0.97 6.11
CA GLU A 35 7.48 2.37 5.78
C GLU A 35 8.77 2.87 6.45
N TYR A 36 8.90 2.62 7.74
CA TYR A 36 10.04 3.11 8.52
C TYR A 36 11.35 2.37 8.25
N LEU A 37 11.33 1.21 7.60
CA LEU A 37 12.57 0.61 7.09
C LEU A 37 13.29 1.56 6.11
N LEU A 38 12.55 2.22 5.22
CA LEU A 38 13.10 3.23 4.32
C LEU A 38 13.37 4.55 5.05
N LYS A 39 12.38 5.05 5.79
CA LYS A 39 12.46 6.36 6.46
C LYS A 39 13.58 6.40 7.49
N LEU A 40 13.81 5.35 8.29
CA LEU A 40 14.94 5.27 9.23
C LEU A 40 16.29 5.24 8.52
N TRP A 41 16.40 4.53 7.39
CA TRP A 41 17.64 4.59 6.62
C TRP A 41 17.95 6.00 6.15
N LEU A 42 16.95 6.73 5.65
CA LEU A 42 17.11 8.12 5.22
C LEU A 42 17.42 9.04 6.40
N LEU A 43 16.66 8.91 7.50
CA LEU A 43 16.80 9.73 8.71
C LEU A 43 18.19 9.60 9.35
N THR A 44 18.77 8.41 9.30
CA THR A 44 20.16 8.18 9.78
C THR A 44 21.24 8.63 8.79
N GLY A 45 20.88 9.40 7.78
CA GLY A 45 21.81 9.87 6.74
C GLY A 45 22.37 8.70 5.92
N LYS A 46 21.59 7.64 5.74
CA LYS A 46 21.94 6.41 5.00
C LYS A 46 23.08 5.58 5.65
N LYS A 47 23.40 5.85 6.89
CA LYS A 47 24.51 5.19 7.62
C LYS A 47 24.19 3.79 8.13
N GLU A 48 22.92 3.41 8.18
CA GLU A 48 22.45 2.11 8.69
C GLU A 48 21.99 1.20 7.54
N PRO A 49 22.90 0.47 6.88
CA PRO A 49 22.60 -0.31 5.69
C PRO A 49 21.61 -1.45 5.93
N ARG A 50 21.44 -1.88 7.18
CA ARG A 50 20.45 -2.90 7.56
C ARG A 50 19.02 -2.51 7.20
N TYR A 51 18.63 -1.25 7.40
CA TYR A 51 17.29 -0.79 7.09
C TYR A 51 17.02 -0.78 5.59
N ARG A 52 18.00 -0.30 4.79
CA ARG A 52 17.91 -0.38 3.33
C ARG A 52 17.75 -1.82 2.84
N ARG A 53 18.55 -2.75 3.36
CA ARG A 53 18.47 -4.17 3.01
C ARG A 53 17.10 -4.73 3.36
N MET A 54 16.60 -4.50 4.58
CA MET A 54 15.28 -4.96 5.01
C MET A 54 14.17 -4.38 4.14
N TYR A 55 14.22 -3.09 3.79
CA TYR A 55 13.28 -2.48 2.87
C TYR A 55 13.26 -3.20 1.51
N LEU A 56 14.40 -3.38 0.88
CA LEU A 56 14.49 -4.06 -0.42
C LEU A 56 14.02 -5.52 -0.37
N GLU A 57 14.37 -6.25 0.69
CA GLU A 57 13.90 -7.61 0.93
C GLU A 57 12.36 -7.65 1.11
N SER A 58 11.78 -6.63 1.78
CA SER A 58 10.34 -6.52 1.96
C SER A 58 9.61 -6.29 0.64
N ILE A 59 10.11 -5.38 -0.19
CA ILE A 59 9.50 -5.12 -1.50
C ILE A 59 9.58 -6.35 -2.40
N LYS A 60 10.71 -7.07 -2.41
CA LYS A 60 10.79 -8.35 -3.12
C LYS A 60 9.80 -9.39 -2.60
N GLY A 61 9.59 -9.44 -1.28
CA GLY A 61 8.61 -10.31 -0.66
C GLY A 61 7.18 -9.95 -1.04
N LEU A 62 6.86 -8.65 -1.06
CA LEU A 62 5.60 -8.10 -1.52
C LEU A 62 5.31 -8.52 -2.97
N GLN A 63 6.23 -8.21 -3.88
CA GLN A 63 6.12 -8.53 -5.30
C GLN A 63 5.94 -10.03 -5.57
N GLY A 64 6.68 -10.85 -4.85
CA GLY A 64 6.67 -12.30 -5.06
C GLY A 64 5.45 -13.02 -4.48
N ARG A 65 4.68 -12.39 -3.58
CA ARG A 65 3.64 -13.10 -2.83
C ARG A 65 2.32 -12.35 -2.68
N LEU A 66 2.32 -11.05 -2.59
CA LEU A 66 1.14 -10.26 -2.19
C LEU A 66 0.68 -9.28 -3.27
N LEU A 67 1.59 -8.82 -4.13
CA LEU A 67 1.23 -7.94 -5.23
C LEU A 67 0.47 -8.73 -6.29
N SER A 68 -0.74 -8.29 -6.58
CA SER A 68 -1.68 -9.01 -7.45
C SER A 68 -2.42 -8.04 -8.38
N VAL A 69 -3.05 -8.59 -9.42
CA VAL A 69 -3.84 -7.80 -10.38
C VAL A 69 -5.23 -8.39 -10.52
N SER A 70 -6.25 -7.58 -10.50
CA SER A 70 -7.63 -7.98 -10.77
C SER A 70 -8.39 -6.86 -11.47
N GLY A 71 -9.07 -7.16 -12.58
CA GLY A 71 -9.82 -6.18 -13.36
C GLY A 71 -8.96 -4.98 -13.82
N GLY A 72 -7.68 -5.20 -14.11
CA GLY A 72 -6.73 -4.16 -14.51
C GLY A 72 -6.16 -3.33 -13.35
N LEU A 73 -6.58 -3.55 -12.10
CA LEU A 73 -6.08 -2.86 -10.92
C LEU A 73 -5.02 -3.68 -10.21
N THR A 74 -3.88 -3.06 -9.92
CA THR A 74 -2.82 -3.64 -9.08
C THR A 74 -3.13 -3.38 -7.62
N TYR A 75 -3.09 -4.41 -6.79
CA TYR A 75 -3.38 -4.31 -5.37
C TYR A 75 -2.44 -5.17 -4.52
N VAL A 76 -2.40 -4.90 -3.23
CA VAL A 76 -1.64 -5.68 -2.25
C VAL A 76 -2.61 -6.54 -1.44
N ALA A 77 -2.49 -7.85 -1.60
CA ALA A 77 -3.27 -8.82 -0.84
C ALA A 77 -2.74 -8.99 0.58
N GLU A 78 -3.54 -9.57 1.45
CA GLU A 78 -3.11 -10.07 2.75
C GLU A 78 -2.83 -11.57 2.69
N MET A 79 -2.03 -12.07 3.63
CA MET A 79 -1.77 -13.50 3.79
C MET A 79 -2.06 -13.93 5.21
N LYS A 80 -2.85 -15.00 5.35
CA LYS A 80 -3.12 -15.64 6.63
C LYS A 80 -2.96 -17.15 6.47
N GLU A 81 -2.16 -17.77 7.33
CA GLU A 81 -1.92 -19.22 7.29
C GLU A 81 -1.49 -19.74 5.90
N GLN A 82 -0.63 -18.97 5.21
CA GLN A 82 -0.18 -19.19 3.83
C GLN A 82 -1.27 -18.99 2.74
N ALA A 83 -2.53 -18.76 3.11
CA ALA A 83 -3.60 -18.43 2.17
C ALA A 83 -3.60 -16.95 1.84
N ILE A 84 -3.68 -16.63 0.56
CA ILE A 84 -3.80 -15.25 0.08
C ILE A 84 -5.26 -14.83 0.16
N LYS A 85 -5.49 -13.67 0.78
CA LYS A 85 -6.78 -13.01 0.85
C LYS A 85 -6.75 -11.81 -0.10
N ALA A 86 -7.62 -11.81 -1.08
CA ALA A 86 -7.74 -10.76 -2.08
C ALA A 86 -8.51 -9.55 -1.50
N LYS A 87 -7.95 -8.96 -0.44
CA LYS A 87 -8.45 -7.81 0.31
C LYS A 87 -7.30 -6.82 0.46
N MET A 88 -7.58 -5.53 0.31
CA MET A 88 -6.62 -4.45 0.53
C MET A 88 -7.23 -3.40 1.45
N ASP A 89 -6.56 -3.13 2.56
CA ASP A 89 -6.90 -2.04 3.46
C ASP A 89 -6.55 -0.68 2.85
N HIS A 90 -7.33 0.34 3.17
CA HIS A 90 -7.00 1.72 2.81
C HIS A 90 -5.60 2.13 3.30
N LEU A 91 -5.22 1.68 4.48
CA LEU A 91 -3.88 1.94 5.06
C LEU A 91 -2.74 1.58 4.11
N VAL A 92 -2.88 0.55 3.26
CA VAL A 92 -1.86 0.18 2.25
C VAL A 92 -1.53 1.33 1.31
N CYS A 93 -2.39 2.31 1.19
CA CYS A 93 -2.20 3.46 0.30
C CYS A 93 -1.07 4.43 0.72
N PHE A 94 -0.39 4.19 1.85
CA PHE A 94 0.92 4.81 2.14
C PHE A 94 2.03 4.29 1.20
N LEU A 95 1.90 3.06 0.71
CA LEU A 95 2.94 2.35 -0.03
C LEU A 95 3.35 3.02 -1.35
N PRO A 96 2.42 3.56 -2.18
CA PRO A 96 2.82 4.33 -3.36
C PRO A 96 3.79 5.47 -3.04
N GLY A 97 3.54 6.22 -1.95
CA GLY A 97 4.43 7.29 -1.48
C GLY A 97 5.79 6.77 -1.03
N THR A 98 5.80 5.69 -0.27
CA THR A 98 7.05 5.04 0.18
C THR A 98 7.87 4.49 -0.99
N LEU A 99 7.24 3.87 -1.98
CA LEU A 99 7.92 3.40 -3.19
C LEU A 99 8.48 4.56 -4.02
N ALA A 100 7.71 5.65 -4.17
CA ALA A 100 8.17 6.85 -4.86
C ALA A 100 9.36 7.50 -4.13
N LEU A 101 9.33 7.55 -2.80
CA LEU A 101 10.46 8.01 -1.99
C LEU A 101 11.69 7.09 -2.15
N GLY A 102 11.48 5.78 -2.14
CA GLY A 102 12.54 4.79 -2.40
C GLY A 102 13.18 4.96 -3.77
N ALA A 103 12.38 5.22 -4.81
CA ALA A 103 12.84 5.47 -6.17
C ALA A 103 13.78 6.69 -6.27
N GLN A 104 13.55 7.73 -5.47
CA GLN A 104 14.43 8.91 -5.43
C GLN A 104 15.80 8.64 -4.79
N HIS A 105 15.89 7.64 -3.92
CA HIS A 105 17.09 7.43 -3.10
C HIS A 105 17.84 6.14 -3.40
N ILE A 106 17.27 5.24 -4.21
CA ILE A 106 17.83 3.92 -4.55
C ILE A 106 17.76 3.72 -6.06
N PRO A 107 18.74 4.23 -6.82
CA PRO A 107 18.69 4.27 -8.29
C PRO A 107 18.47 2.92 -8.96
N GLU A 108 19.01 1.84 -8.39
CA GLU A 108 18.93 0.50 -8.96
C GLU A 108 17.52 -0.11 -8.99
N VAL A 109 16.58 0.44 -8.23
CA VAL A 109 15.17 0.00 -8.20
C VAL A 109 14.19 1.12 -8.60
N ALA A 110 14.71 2.27 -8.99
CA ALA A 110 13.90 3.48 -9.18
C ALA A 110 12.77 3.30 -10.19
N ALA A 111 13.07 2.74 -11.36
CA ALA A 111 12.07 2.54 -12.42
C ALA A 111 10.97 1.55 -11.98
N GLU A 112 11.37 0.42 -11.39
CA GLU A 112 10.45 -0.62 -10.92
C GLU A 112 9.56 -0.12 -9.78
N HIS A 113 10.15 0.52 -8.76
CA HIS A 113 9.39 1.04 -7.62
C HIS A 113 8.41 2.13 -8.05
N LEU A 114 8.81 3.02 -8.97
CA LEU A 114 7.92 4.06 -9.46
C LEU A 114 6.77 3.51 -10.30
N ASP A 115 7.01 2.47 -11.10
CA ASP A 115 5.96 1.79 -11.88
C ASP A 115 4.92 1.15 -10.95
N ILE A 116 5.36 0.43 -9.92
CA ILE A 116 4.47 -0.18 -8.93
C ILE A 116 3.70 0.91 -8.16
N ALA A 117 4.38 1.99 -7.76
CA ALA A 117 3.77 3.11 -7.07
C ALA A 117 2.62 3.72 -7.87
N LYS A 118 2.83 3.99 -9.15
CA LYS A 118 1.81 4.54 -10.04
C LYS A 118 0.60 3.60 -10.20
N LYS A 119 0.85 2.31 -10.39
CA LYS A 119 -0.21 1.29 -10.52
C LYS A 119 -1.05 1.15 -9.24
N LEU A 120 -0.40 1.12 -8.08
CA LEU A 120 -1.09 1.07 -6.79
C LEU A 120 -1.84 2.37 -6.51
N MET A 121 -1.29 3.53 -6.91
CA MET A 121 -1.97 4.82 -6.70
C MET A 121 -3.29 4.91 -7.48
N ILE A 122 -3.36 4.32 -8.67
CA ILE A 122 -4.62 4.20 -9.42
C ILE A 122 -5.65 3.43 -8.57
N THR A 123 -5.27 2.30 -8.00
CA THR A 123 -6.17 1.49 -7.15
C THR A 123 -6.62 2.27 -5.91
N CYS A 124 -5.72 2.98 -5.26
CA CYS A 124 -6.06 3.83 -4.11
C CYS A 124 -7.03 4.96 -4.48
N HIS A 125 -6.84 5.59 -5.63
CA HIS A 125 -7.77 6.59 -6.14
C HIS A 125 -9.14 5.98 -6.45
N GLU A 126 -9.19 4.79 -7.05
CA GLU A 126 -10.43 4.06 -7.36
C GLU A 126 -11.24 3.72 -6.10
N MET A 127 -10.60 3.54 -4.94
CA MET A 127 -11.32 3.35 -3.67
C MET A 127 -12.16 4.57 -3.29
N TYR A 128 -11.74 5.78 -3.68
CA TYR A 128 -12.50 7.02 -3.49
C TYR A 128 -13.52 7.22 -4.61
N SER A 129 -13.09 7.15 -5.86
CA SER A 129 -13.89 7.52 -7.03
C SER A 129 -15.10 6.61 -7.26
N ARG A 130 -15.08 5.37 -6.76
CA ARG A 130 -16.18 4.40 -6.90
C ARG A 130 -17.25 4.50 -5.82
N THR A 131 -17.09 5.38 -4.85
CA THR A 131 -18.10 5.59 -3.81
C THR A 131 -18.96 6.81 -4.15
N PRO A 132 -20.25 6.82 -3.78
CA PRO A 132 -21.14 7.97 -4.06
C PRO A 132 -20.70 9.27 -3.39
N THR A 133 -19.99 9.19 -2.26
CA THR A 133 -19.49 10.34 -1.52
C THR A 133 -18.14 10.82 -2.00
N GLY A 134 -17.40 10.00 -2.76
CA GLY A 134 -15.99 10.26 -3.05
C GLY A 134 -15.07 10.01 -1.86
N LEU A 135 -15.53 9.30 -0.81
CA LEU A 135 -14.75 8.91 0.36
C LEU A 135 -14.48 7.40 0.36
N ALA A 136 -13.24 7.00 0.55
CA ALA A 136 -12.86 5.59 0.50
C ALA A 136 -13.36 4.82 1.73
N PRO A 137 -13.71 3.52 1.55
CA PRO A 137 -13.97 2.61 2.66
C PRO A 137 -12.67 2.19 3.34
N GLU A 138 -12.77 1.56 4.51
CA GLU A 138 -11.63 1.02 5.28
C GLU A 138 -10.88 -0.09 4.54
N TYR A 139 -11.56 -0.88 3.74
CA TYR A 139 -10.95 -1.86 2.86
C TYR A 139 -11.83 -2.16 1.64
N VAL A 140 -11.22 -2.78 0.64
CA VAL A 140 -11.89 -3.30 -0.55
C VAL A 140 -11.50 -4.75 -0.79
N THR A 141 -12.34 -5.48 -1.49
CA THR A 141 -12.07 -6.86 -1.91
C THR A 141 -11.89 -6.94 -3.42
N PHE A 142 -11.18 -7.96 -3.88
CA PHE A 142 -10.95 -8.20 -5.30
C PHE A 142 -11.43 -9.59 -5.68
N ARG A 143 -12.08 -9.71 -6.82
CA ARG A 143 -12.58 -10.99 -7.32
C ARG A 143 -11.82 -11.41 -8.56
N SER A 144 -11.47 -12.70 -8.60
CA SER A 144 -11.03 -13.36 -9.82
C SER A 144 -12.23 -13.77 -10.63
N GLY A 145 -12.20 -13.62 -11.95
CA GLY A 145 -13.31 -14.06 -12.79
C GLY A 145 -13.17 -13.61 -14.24
N THR A 146 -14.24 -13.82 -15.01
CA THR A 146 -14.39 -13.28 -16.37
C THR A 146 -14.39 -11.75 -16.31
N PHE A 147 -14.11 -11.11 -17.43
CA PHE A 147 -13.89 -9.65 -17.53
C PHE A 147 -14.98 -8.80 -16.85
N SER A 148 -16.21 -9.28 -16.78
CA SER A 148 -17.34 -8.59 -16.16
C SER A 148 -17.47 -8.78 -14.64
N SER A 149 -16.77 -9.77 -14.06
CA SER A 149 -16.82 -10.10 -12.62
C SER A 149 -15.50 -9.92 -11.89
N ALA A 150 -14.43 -9.64 -12.63
CA ALA A 150 -13.12 -9.35 -12.05
C ALA A 150 -13.02 -7.88 -11.62
N GLY A 151 -12.19 -7.60 -10.64
CA GLY A 151 -11.87 -6.24 -10.22
C GLY A 151 -12.16 -5.95 -8.76
N MET A 152 -12.12 -4.67 -8.44
CA MET A 152 -12.34 -4.17 -7.10
C MET A 152 -13.82 -4.09 -6.76
N HIS A 153 -14.15 -4.55 -5.57
CA HIS A 153 -15.47 -4.41 -4.97
C HIS A 153 -15.35 -3.63 -3.67
N VAL A 154 -16.18 -2.61 -3.54
CA VAL A 154 -16.41 -1.95 -2.25
C VAL A 154 -17.26 -2.92 -1.42
N ASP A 155 -16.74 -3.33 -0.26
CA ASP A 155 -17.45 -4.28 0.59
C ASP A 155 -18.72 -3.64 1.15
N PRO A 156 -19.88 -4.29 1.05
CA PRO A 156 -21.13 -3.78 1.62
C PRO A 156 -21.21 -3.89 3.14
N ASP A 157 -20.20 -4.48 3.81
CA ASP A 157 -20.16 -4.54 5.27
C ASP A 157 -20.15 -3.11 5.85
N PRO A 158 -21.13 -2.74 6.68
CA PRO A 158 -21.17 -1.42 7.32
C PRO A 158 -19.90 -1.06 8.08
N GLY A 159 -19.18 -2.05 8.62
CA GLY A 159 -17.89 -1.85 9.29
C GLY A 159 -16.76 -1.47 8.33
N ALA A 160 -16.92 -1.70 7.04
CA ALA A 160 -15.93 -1.36 6.01
C ALA A 160 -16.22 -0.03 5.31
N LEU A 161 -17.48 0.40 5.27
CA LEU A 161 -17.93 1.56 4.48
C LEU A 161 -17.63 2.91 5.13
N ASN A 162 -17.26 2.93 6.41
CA ASN A 162 -16.89 4.17 7.10
C ASN A 162 -15.54 4.70 6.59
N ASN A 163 -15.41 6.02 6.55
CA ASN A 163 -14.14 6.70 6.31
C ASN A 163 -13.67 7.34 7.63
N LEU A 164 -12.44 7.07 8.04
CA LEU A 164 -11.83 7.59 9.27
C LEU A 164 -10.86 8.75 9.01
N LEU A 165 -11.01 9.47 7.90
CA LEU A 165 -10.13 10.58 7.50
C LEU A 165 -8.64 10.17 7.43
N ARG A 166 -8.37 8.94 7.02
CA ARG A 166 -7.01 8.40 6.93
C ARG A 166 -6.20 9.13 5.86
N PRO A 167 -4.96 9.57 6.17
CA PRO A 167 -4.16 10.43 5.28
C PRO A 167 -3.32 9.68 4.25
N GLU A 168 -3.23 8.36 4.29
CA GLU A 168 -2.22 7.59 3.54
C GLU A 168 -2.32 7.79 2.02
N THR A 169 -3.54 7.88 1.49
CA THR A 169 -3.74 8.16 0.06
C THR A 169 -3.24 9.55 -0.32
N VAL A 170 -3.61 10.58 0.45
CA VAL A 170 -3.18 11.95 0.14
C VAL A 170 -1.69 12.16 0.39
N GLU A 171 -1.09 11.46 1.35
CA GLU A 171 0.36 11.40 1.52
C GLU A 171 1.04 10.86 0.25
N SER A 172 0.56 9.74 -0.26
CA SER A 172 1.11 9.14 -1.48
C SER A 172 0.93 10.03 -2.71
N LEU A 173 -0.22 10.70 -2.84
CA LEU A 173 -0.46 11.69 -3.89
C LEU A 173 0.55 12.85 -3.80
N PHE A 174 0.84 13.33 -2.59
CA PHE A 174 1.85 14.36 -2.36
C PHE A 174 3.23 13.93 -2.82
N TYR A 175 3.71 12.73 -2.43
CA TYR A 175 5.00 12.21 -2.87
C TYR A 175 5.07 12.04 -4.39
N LEU A 176 4.08 11.43 -5.00
CA LEU A 176 4.04 11.22 -6.44
C LEU A 176 4.04 12.56 -7.20
N TRP A 177 3.24 13.53 -6.76
CA TRP A 177 3.29 14.88 -7.31
C TRP A 177 4.69 15.52 -7.17
N ARG A 178 5.28 15.44 -6.00
CA ARG A 178 6.60 16.06 -5.74
C ARG A 178 7.70 15.49 -6.65
N PHE A 179 7.66 14.19 -6.92
CA PHE A 179 8.72 13.51 -7.65
C PHE A 179 8.46 13.41 -9.16
N THR A 180 7.21 13.31 -9.60
CA THR A 180 6.88 13.17 -11.02
C THR A 180 6.44 14.48 -11.69
N LYS A 181 5.91 15.43 -10.92
CA LYS A 181 5.25 16.67 -11.39
C LYS A 181 4.01 16.42 -12.25
N ASP A 182 3.47 15.22 -12.27
CA ASP A 182 2.24 14.91 -12.97
C ASP A 182 1.04 15.56 -12.25
N PRO A 183 0.31 16.48 -12.90
CA PRO A 183 -0.77 17.24 -12.27
C PRO A 183 -1.93 16.37 -11.79
N ILE A 184 -2.09 15.16 -12.35
CA ILE A 184 -3.19 14.25 -11.99
C ILE A 184 -3.24 13.97 -10.48
N TYR A 185 -2.08 13.86 -9.81
CA TYR A 185 -2.04 13.60 -8.37
C TYR A 185 -2.56 14.77 -7.54
N ARG A 186 -2.40 16.00 -8.03
CA ARG A 186 -3.01 17.17 -7.38
C ARG A 186 -4.50 17.22 -7.60
N GLU A 187 -4.97 16.88 -8.78
CA GLU A 187 -6.39 16.83 -9.13
C GLU A 187 -7.11 15.80 -8.28
N TRP A 188 -6.55 14.59 -8.14
CA TRP A 188 -7.10 13.56 -7.28
C TRP A 188 -7.11 13.99 -5.80
N GLY A 189 -6.03 14.59 -5.31
CA GLY A 189 -5.97 15.13 -3.94
C GLY A 189 -7.01 16.21 -3.70
N TRP A 190 -7.22 17.09 -4.67
CA TRP A 190 -8.25 18.13 -4.58
C TRP A 190 -9.67 17.56 -4.55
N THR A 191 -9.94 16.54 -5.35
CA THR A 191 -11.25 15.85 -5.35
C THR A 191 -11.54 15.21 -3.99
N ILE A 192 -10.54 14.56 -3.38
CA ILE A 192 -10.65 13.98 -2.04
C ILE A 192 -10.90 15.06 -0.99
N PHE A 193 -10.16 16.18 -1.06
CA PHE A 193 -10.36 17.32 -0.15
C PHE A 193 -11.79 17.86 -0.22
N VAL A 194 -12.31 18.07 -1.42
CA VAL A 194 -13.70 18.55 -1.61
C VAL A 194 -14.71 17.56 -1.05
N ALA A 195 -14.45 16.24 -1.17
CA ALA A 195 -15.32 15.23 -0.57
C ALA A 195 -15.30 15.29 0.97
N PHE A 196 -14.14 15.48 1.58
CA PHE A 196 -14.03 15.69 3.03
C PHE A 196 -14.79 16.93 3.50
N GLU A 197 -14.59 18.08 2.85
CA GLU A 197 -15.30 19.32 3.19
C GLU A 197 -16.83 19.19 3.08
N ARG A 198 -17.29 18.32 2.18
CA ARG A 198 -18.73 18.15 1.95
C ARG A 198 -19.40 17.17 2.90
N TYR A 199 -18.71 16.13 3.35
CA TYR A 199 -19.31 14.98 4.03
C TYR A 199 -18.76 14.73 5.44
N CYS A 200 -17.73 15.43 5.87
CA CYS A 200 -17.15 15.34 7.21
C CYS A 200 -17.18 16.68 7.94
#